data_14db4d7f3c052822ab0b3833a913d801
#
_entry.id   14db4d7f3c052822ab0b3833a913d801
#
_cell.length_a   1.000
_cell.length_b   1.000
_cell.length_c   1.000
_cell.angle_alpha   90.00
_cell.angle_beta   90.00
_cell.angle_gamma   90.00
#
_symmetry.space_group_name_H-M   'P 1'
#
loop_
_entity.id
_entity.type
_entity.pdbx_description
1 polymer ?
#
loop_
_entity_poly.entity_id
_entity_poly.type
_entity_poly.pdbx_seq_one_letter_code
_entity_poly.pdbx_strand_id
1 'polypeptide(L)'
;MPWCVESLAAQAQAQRLQLEAVRQALAANVVAAAIQEASLRAQIEATEGIVTDATRALALVRRQAELGGASGLDVAAQETALAQARSSLPVLQKQEEQNRDLLAVLAGEPPAQASDPPFALDGLQLPREVPVALPATLVERRPDVRAAEAQVHAASAQVGVAVASRFPQFSLSAQYGGSATAFGRMFASGNTFWSLTGGVAQSVLDFGALKHRQRAAEAALQQAVAQYRGAVLVAFQNVADALYALEADARATEAATAAAAAARRTLELTRRQQQAGQVGGLAVLAAEQAWRQARIAAVQMQAARYADTAALYLALGGDWSDATPKP
;
A
#
# COMPACT_ATOMS: atom_id res chain seq x y z
N MET A 1 -2.74 -3.96 -41.89
CA MET A 1 -3.74 -3.87 -40.81
C MET A 1 -3.24 -2.94 -39.69
N PRO A 2 -3.28 -1.61 -39.87
CA PRO A 2 -2.72 -0.68 -38.87
C PRO A 2 -3.41 -0.77 -37.54
N TRP A 3 -4.73 -0.87 -37.50
CA TRP A 3 -5.55 -0.92 -36.27
C TRP A 3 -5.23 -2.09 -35.34
N CYS A 4 -4.85 -3.25 -35.86
CA CYS A 4 -4.46 -4.40 -35.03
C CYS A 4 -3.12 -4.15 -34.33
N VAL A 5 -2.14 -3.58 -35.04
CA VAL A 5 -0.84 -3.20 -34.45
C VAL A 5 -1.03 -2.11 -33.41
N GLU A 6 -1.86 -1.11 -33.70
CA GLU A 6 -2.18 -0.01 -32.77
C GLU A 6 -2.85 -0.51 -31.50
N SER A 7 -3.84 -1.41 -31.62
CA SER A 7 -4.49 -2.03 -30.46
C SER A 7 -3.49 -2.80 -29.58
N LEU A 8 -2.62 -3.60 -30.19
CA LEU A 8 -1.60 -4.37 -29.45
C LEU A 8 -0.53 -3.45 -28.82
N ALA A 9 -0.12 -2.40 -29.52
CA ALA A 9 0.82 -1.40 -28.97
C ALA A 9 0.22 -0.67 -27.76
N ALA A 10 -1.04 -0.25 -27.85
CA ALA A 10 -1.75 0.39 -26.75
C ALA A 10 -1.95 -0.56 -25.56
N GLN A 11 -2.26 -1.85 -25.80
CA GLN A 11 -2.31 -2.86 -24.75
C GLN A 11 -0.96 -3.06 -24.07
N ALA A 12 0.12 -3.14 -24.84
CA ALA A 12 1.48 -3.27 -24.29
C ALA A 12 1.86 -2.03 -23.45
N GLN A 13 1.46 -0.84 -23.87
CA GLN A 13 1.64 0.39 -23.09
C GLN A 13 0.83 0.34 -21.79
N ALA A 14 -0.43 -0.08 -21.84
CA ALA A 14 -1.26 -0.23 -20.65
C ALA A 14 -0.61 -1.17 -19.62
N GLN A 15 -0.08 -2.32 -20.06
CA GLN A 15 0.61 -3.27 -19.20
C GLN A 15 1.89 -2.70 -18.57
N ARG A 16 2.66 -1.90 -19.30
CA ARG A 16 3.84 -1.21 -18.74
C ARG A 16 3.45 -0.22 -17.65
N LEU A 17 2.40 0.57 -17.89
CA LEU A 17 1.90 1.54 -16.91
C LEU A 17 1.29 0.85 -15.68
N GLN A 18 0.63 -0.29 -15.86
CA GLN A 18 0.16 -1.12 -14.74
C GLN A 18 1.33 -1.66 -13.90
N LEU A 19 2.44 -2.09 -14.54
CA LEU A 19 3.64 -2.49 -13.82
C LEU A 19 4.21 -1.34 -12.98
N GLU A 20 4.25 -0.13 -13.52
CA GLU A 20 4.69 1.07 -12.77
C GLU A 20 3.76 1.36 -11.59
N ALA A 21 2.44 1.29 -11.78
CA ALA A 21 1.47 1.46 -10.71
C ALA A 21 1.65 0.43 -9.58
N VAL A 22 1.86 -0.84 -9.93
CA VAL A 22 2.11 -1.93 -8.96
C VAL A 22 3.43 -1.71 -8.22
N ARG A 23 4.49 -1.26 -8.89
CA ARG A 23 5.78 -0.94 -8.23
C ARG A 23 5.64 0.20 -7.24
N GLN A 24 4.92 1.26 -7.58
CA GLN A 24 4.67 2.38 -6.66
C GLN A 24 3.83 1.94 -5.47
N ALA A 25 2.77 1.16 -5.69
CA ALA A 25 1.96 0.60 -4.62
C ALA A 25 2.77 -0.33 -3.71
N LEU A 26 3.65 -1.17 -4.28
CA LEU A 26 4.56 -2.03 -3.51
C LEU A 26 5.49 -1.19 -2.62
N ALA A 27 6.12 -0.15 -3.17
CA ALA A 27 7.00 0.73 -2.39
C ALA A 27 6.25 1.41 -1.23
N ALA A 28 5.05 1.94 -1.49
CA ALA A 28 4.22 2.54 -0.45
C ALA A 28 3.81 1.54 0.63
N ASN A 29 3.45 0.30 0.24
CA ASN A 29 3.10 -0.76 1.19
C ASN A 29 4.30 -1.17 2.06
N VAL A 30 5.51 -1.25 1.50
CA VAL A 30 6.74 -1.53 2.27
C VAL A 30 6.98 -0.42 3.29
N VAL A 31 6.87 0.85 2.89
CA VAL A 31 7.03 2.00 3.80
C VAL A 31 5.97 1.98 4.91
N ALA A 32 4.71 1.74 4.58
CA ALA A 32 3.63 1.66 5.57
C ALA A 32 3.85 0.50 6.56
N ALA A 33 4.24 -0.67 6.06
CA ALA A 33 4.54 -1.83 6.91
C ALA A 33 5.78 -1.59 7.80
N ALA A 34 6.81 -0.91 7.31
CA ALA A 34 7.98 -0.55 8.12
C ALA A 34 7.63 0.47 9.23
N ILE A 35 6.78 1.45 8.95
CA ILE A 35 6.26 2.39 9.95
C ILE A 35 5.44 1.66 11.00
N GLN A 36 4.57 0.73 10.57
CA GLN A 36 3.75 -0.09 11.46
C GLN A 36 4.61 -0.97 12.37
N GLU A 37 5.68 -1.57 11.85
CA GLU A 37 6.64 -2.35 12.62
C GLU A 37 7.28 -1.51 13.73
N ALA A 38 7.80 -0.34 13.39
CA ALA A 38 8.41 0.57 14.35
C ALA A 38 7.40 1.03 15.43
N SER A 39 6.14 1.26 15.03
CA SER A 39 5.06 1.60 15.96
C SER A 39 4.73 0.46 16.92
N LEU A 40 4.60 -0.76 16.42
CA LEU A 40 4.27 -1.95 17.22
C LEU A 40 5.36 -2.24 18.26
N ARG A 41 6.64 -2.16 17.88
CA ARG A 41 7.77 -2.31 18.81
C ARG A 41 7.73 -1.29 19.95
N ALA A 42 7.49 -0.02 19.62
CA ALA A 42 7.39 1.02 20.64
C ALA A 42 6.17 0.81 21.57
N GLN A 43 5.05 0.29 21.04
CA GLN A 43 3.87 -0.07 21.82
C GLN A 43 4.12 -1.28 22.72
N ILE A 44 4.81 -2.32 22.23
CA ILE A 44 5.20 -3.50 23.00
C ILE A 44 6.10 -3.10 24.16
N GLU A 45 7.18 -2.34 23.90
CA GLU A 45 8.09 -1.83 24.94
C GLU A 45 7.33 -1.05 26.04
N ALA A 46 6.43 -0.15 25.64
CA ALA A 46 5.63 0.61 26.59
C ALA A 46 4.67 -0.29 27.39
N THR A 47 4.06 -1.29 26.74
CA THR A 47 3.13 -2.23 27.38
C THR A 47 3.83 -3.18 28.35
N GLU A 48 5.03 -3.67 28.05
CA GLU A 48 5.88 -4.43 28.96
C GLU A 48 6.23 -3.61 30.21
N GLY A 49 6.49 -2.33 30.02
CA GLY A 49 6.64 -1.41 31.11
C GLY A 49 5.37 -1.29 31.98
N ILE A 50 4.17 -1.21 31.37
CA ILE A 50 2.89 -1.20 32.11
C ILE A 50 2.71 -2.50 32.90
N VAL A 51 3.01 -3.66 32.32
CA VAL A 51 2.95 -4.95 33.01
C VAL A 51 3.89 -4.98 34.22
N THR A 52 5.10 -4.46 34.06
CA THR A 52 6.09 -4.35 35.13
C THR A 52 5.58 -3.45 36.26
N ASP A 53 5.06 -2.27 35.93
CA ASP A 53 4.55 -1.31 36.91
C ASP A 53 3.29 -1.84 37.63
N ALA A 54 2.37 -2.49 36.88
CA ALA A 54 1.19 -3.14 37.48
C ALA A 54 1.55 -4.32 38.41
N THR A 55 2.61 -5.07 38.07
CA THR A 55 3.10 -6.16 38.92
C THR A 55 3.67 -5.60 40.26
N ARG A 56 4.41 -4.49 40.20
CA ARG A 56 4.92 -3.80 41.41
C ARG A 56 3.81 -3.21 42.23
N ALA A 57 2.79 -2.60 41.57
CA ALA A 57 1.61 -2.06 42.23
C ALA A 57 0.86 -3.14 43.02
N LEU A 58 0.60 -4.30 42.37
CA LEU A 58 -0.06 -5.43 43.01
C LEU A 58 0.73 -5.94 44.25
N ALA A 59 2.04 -6.09 44.11
CA ALA A 59 2.89 -6.52 45.22
C ALA A 59 2.85 -5.54 46.40
N LEU A 60 2.82 -4.24 46.13
CA LEU A 60 2.72 -3.19 47.14
C LEU A 60 1.37 -3.22 47.84
N VAL A 61 0.28 -3.31 47.08
CA VAL A 61 -1.08 -3.37 47.67
C VAL A 61 -1.32 -4.64 48.49
N ARG A 62 -0.83 -5.80 48.06
CA ARG A 62 -0.86 -7.04 48.85
C ARG A 62 -0.13 -6.89 50.17
N ARG A 63 1.04 -6.26 50.14
CA ARG A 63 1.79 -6.00 51.38
C ARG A 63 1.04 -5.03 52.32
N GLN A 64 0.39 -4.00 51.78
CA GLN A 64 -0.47 -3.13 52.57
C GLN A 64 -1.68 -3.85 53.15
N ALA A 65 -2.31 -4.76 52.39
CA ALA A 65 -3.45 -5.57 52.89
C ALA A 65 -3.04 -6.51 54.04
N GLU A 66 -1.84 -7.15 53.93
CA GLU A 66 -1.29 -7.97 55.04
C GLU A 66 -1.09 -7.16 56.35
N LEU A 67 -0.81 -5.86 56.22
CA LEU A 67 -0.62 -4.94 57.33
C LEU A 67 -1.91 -4.22 57.75
N GLY A 68 -3.05 -4.58 57.14
CA GLY A 68 -4.34 -3.97 57.40
C GLY A 68 -4.55 -2.57 56.84
N GLY A 69 -3.63 -2.12 55.93
CA GLY A 69 -3.65 -0.78 55.32
C GLY A 69 -4.34 -0.73 53.94
N ALA A 70 -4.77 -1.86 53.38
CA ALA A 70 -5.56 -1.94 52.15
C ALA A 70 -6.63 -3.01 52.26
N SER A 71 -7.72 -2.87 51.49
CA SER A 71 -8.83 -3.81 51.48
C SER A 71 -8.64 -4.92 50.44
N GLY A 72 -9.39 -6.03 50.56
CA GLY A 72 -9.45 -7.05 49.51
C GLY A 72 -9.96 -6.51 48.17
N LEU A 73 -10.76 -5.45 48.15
CA LEU A 73 -11.21 -4.76 46.95
C LEU A 73 -10.03 -4.08 46.22
N ASP A 74 -9.13 -3.46 46.99
CA ASP A 74 -7.95 -2.80 46.38
C ASP A 74 -7.01 -3.82 45.75
N VAL A 75 -6.84 -5.00 46.37
CA VAL A 75 -6.06 -6.11 45.82
C VAL A 75 -6.70 -6.60 44.49
N ALA A 76 -8.02 -6.86 44.50
CA ALA A 76 -8.75 -7.34 43.31
C ALA A 76 -8.71 -6.31 42.16
N ALA A 77 -8.75 -5.02 42.46
CA ALA A 77 -8.63 -3.96 41.48
C ALA A 77 -7.23 -4.00 40.79
N GLN A 78 -6.15 -4.17 41.57
CA GLN A 78 -4.80 -4.28 41.02
C GLN A 78 -4.56 -5.60 40.25
N GLU A 79 -5.17 -6.70 40.68
CA GLU A 79 -5.16 -7.98 39.94
C GLU A 79 -5.84 -7.84 38.59
N THR A 80 -6.98 -7.14 38.56
CA THR A 80 -7.68 -6.83 37.29
C THR A 80 -6.84 -5.96 36.38
N ALA A 81 -6.19 -4.90 36.86
CA ALA A 81 -5.33 -4.03 36.10
C ALA A 81 -4.12 -4.78 35.49
N LEU A 82 -3.49 -5.66 36.30
CA LEU A 82 -2.40 -6.52 35.82
C LEU A 82 -2.87 -7.52 34.76
N ALA A 83 -4.02 -8.16 34.96
CA ALA A 83 -4.58 -9.09 33.99
C ALA A 83 -4.90 -8.41 32.65
N GLN A 84 -5.47 -7.19 32.68
CA GLN A 84 -5.71 -6.38 31.49
C GLN A 84 -4.42 -6.01 30.77
N ALA A 85 -3.39 -5.54 31.49
CA ALA A 85 -2.09 -5.23 30.90
C ALA A 85 -1.43 -6.47 30.25
N ARG A 86 -1.50 -7.62 30.93
CA ARG A 86 -0.98 -8.88 30.37
C ARG A 86 -1.75 -9.38 29.17
N SER A 87 -3.05 -9.14 29.07
CA SER A 87 -3.86 -9.59 27.93
C SER A 87 -3.61 -8.78 26.65
N SER A 88 -3.16 -7.52 26.78
CA SER A 88 -2.86 -6.67 25.62
C SER A 88 -1.53 -7.05 24.94
N LEU A 89 -0.55 -7.53 25.68
CA LEU A 89 0.79 -7.83 25.15
C LEU A 89 0.79 -8.92 24.05
N PRO A 90 0.15 -10.09 24.21
CA PRO A 90 0.11 -11.11 23.16
C PRO A 90 -0.58 -10.64 21.87
N VAL A 91 -1.53 -9.70 21.99
CA VAL A 91 -2.22 -9.13 20.83
C VAL A 91 -1.26 -8.29 20.00
N LEU A 92 -0.46 -7.44 20.66
CA LEU A 92 0.55 -6.61 19.99
C LEU A 92 1.67 -7.48 19.39
N GLN A 93 2.15 -8.47 20.13
CA GLN A 93 3.17 -9.43 19.64
C GLN A 93 2.68 -10.18 18.39
N LYS A 94 1.42 -10.65 18.41
CA LYS A 94 0.82 -11.27 17.22
C LYS A 94 0.79 -10.31 16.03
N GLN A 95 0.43 -9.04 16.24
CA GLN A 95 0.39 -8.05 15.18
C GLN A 95 1.80 -7.75 14.64
N GLU A 96 2.81 -7.69 15.50
CA GLU A 96 4.21 -7.52 15.10
C GLU A 96 4.68 -8.69 14.22
N GLU A 97 4.45 -9.95 14.62
CA GLU A 97 4.81 -11.12 13.81
C GLU A 97 4.08 -11.13 12.47
N GLN A 98 2.77 -10.83 12.46
CA GLN A 98 2.01 -10.74 11.21
C GLN A 98 2.55 -9.64 10.28
N ASN A 99 2.97 -8.51 10.83
CA ASN A 99 3.54 -7.42 10.06
C ASN A 99 4.94 -7.76 9.54
N ARG A 100 5.74 -8.50 10.32
CA ARG A 100 7.04 -9.03 9.89
C ARG A 100 6.90 -10.01 8.73
N ASP A 101 5.93 -10.93 8.82
CA ASP A 101 5.58 -11.83 7.73
C ASP A 101 5.17 -11.07 6.46
N LEU A 102 4.37 -9.99 6.62
CA LEU A 102 3.99 -9.13 5.51
C LEU A 102 5.21 -8.45 4.88
N LEU A 103 6.13 -7.91 5.67
CA LEU A 103 7.37 -7.29 5.18
C LEU A 103 8.23 -8.27 4.38
N ALA A 104 8.37 -9.52 4.87
CA ALA A 104 9.09 -10.56 4.15
C ALA A 104 8.43 -10.84 2.78
N VAL A 105 7.11 -11.00 2.74
CA VAL A 105 6.37 -11.23 1.49
C VAL A 105 6.52 -10.04 0.53
N LEU A 106 6.46 -8.81 1.03
CA LEU A 106 6.67 -7.60 0.22
C LEU A 106 8.11 -7.50 -0.31
N ALA A 107 9.09 -8.04 0.41
CA ALA A 107 10.49 -8.16 -0.04
C ALA A 107 10.71 -9.34 -1.02
N GLY A 108 9.71 -10.20 -1.21
CA GLY A 108 9.81 -11.41 -2.03
C GLY A 108 10.48 -12.58 -1.33
N GLU A 109 10.55 -12.55 0.00
CA GLU A 109 11.17 -13.57 0.84
C GLU A 109 10.12 -14.44 1.55
N PRO A 110 10.39 -15.72 1.81
CA PRO A 110 9.54 -16.53 2.66
C PRO A 110 9.52 -15.99 4.11
N PRO A 111 8.37 -16.01 4.83
CA PRO A 111 8.30 -15.54 6.21
C PRO A 111 9.35 -16.15 7.16
N ALA A 112 9.72 -17.43 6.94
CA ALA A 112 10.75 -18.10 7.73
C ALA A 112 12.18 -17.52 7.58
N GLN A 113 12.40 -16.64 6.59
CA GLN A 113 13.67 -15.95 6.33
C GLN A 113 13.57 -14.45 6.60
N ALA A 114 12.45 -14.01 7.18
CA ALA A 114 12.24 -12.61 7.50
C ALA A 114 13.40 -12.05 8.32
N SER A 115 14.09 -11.05 7.79
CA SER A 115 15.06 -10.28 8.55
C SER A 115 14.32 -9.33 9.49
N ASP A 116 14.94 -9.04 10.65
CA ASP A 116 14.41 -8.10 11.62
C ASP A 116 14.95 -6.68 11.33
N PRO A 117 14.28 -5.85 10.52
CA PRO A 117 14.80 -4.56 10.17
C PRO A 117 14.77 -3.62 11.38
N PRO A 118 15.86 -2.94 11.71
CA PRO A 118 15.92 -2.04 12.86
C PRO A 118 15.28 -0.69 12.53
N PHE A 119 13.96 -0.68 12.25
CA PHE A 119 13.25 0.59 12.07
C PHE A 119 12.82 1.15 13.42
N ALA A 120 13.20 2.40 13.67
CA ALA A 120 12.74 3.19 14.81
C ALA A 120 12.03 4.44 14.30
N LEU A 121 10.87 4.77 14.88
CA LEU A 121 10.10 5.96 14.49
C LEU A 121 10.89 7.26 14.68
N ASP A 122 11.74 7.33 15.71
CA ASP A 122 12.54 8.52 16.03
C ASP A 122 13.61 8.85 14.96
N GLY A 123 13.95 7.86 14.11
CA GLY A 123 14.87 8.04 12.98
C GLY A 123 14.20 8.56 11.70
N LEU A 124 12.87 8.56 11.64
CA LEU A 124 12.12 9.00 10.47
C LEU A 124 11.91 10.51 10.51
N GLN A 125 12.17 11.18 9.38
CA GLN A 125 11.93 12.60 9.22
C GLN A 125 10.85 12.83 8.15
N LEU A 126 9.84 13.62 8.50
CA LEU A 126 8.86 14.08 7.52
C LEU A 126 9.52 15.05 6.54
N PRO A 127 9.14 14.99 5.24
CA PRO A 127 9.53 16.03 4.29
C PRO A 127 9.10 17.39 4.79
N ARG A 128 9.96 18.41 4.64
CA ARG A 128 9.68 19.77 5.13
C ARG A 128 8.57 20.48 4.35
N GLU A 129 8.43 20.10 3.08
CA GLU A 129 7.42 20.66 2.18
C GLU A 129 6.64 19.52 1.57
N VAL A 130 5.34 19.51 1.78
CA VAL A 130 4.41 18.62 1.11
C VAL A 130 3.74 19.44 0.01
N PRO A 131 3.72 18.97 -1.25
CA PRO A 131 3.05 19.70 -2.33
C PRO A 131 1.55 19.77 -2.04
N VAL A 132 1.09 20.94 -1.61
CA VAL A 132 -0.31 21.20 -1.23
C VAL A 132 -1.18 21.60 -2.44
N ALA A 133 -0.58 21.73 -3.61
CA ALA A 133 -1.32 22.08 -4.82
C ALA A 133 -1.98 20.84 -5.41
N LEU A 134 -3.27 20.92 -5.70
CA LEU A 134 -4.07 20.00 -6.51
C LEU A 134 -4.10 20.46 -7.98
N PRO A 135 -3.01 20.40 -8.76
CA PRO A 135 -3.15 20.59 -10.19
C PRO A 135 -3.73 19.31 -10.77
N ALA A 136 -4.74 19.42 -11.61
CA ALA A 136 -5.24 18.30 -12.43
C ALA A 136 -4.09 17.55 -13.15
N THR A 137 -3.01 18.27 -13.44
CA THR A 137 -1.76 17.75 -14.04
C THR A 137 -1.05 16.66 -13.22
N LEU A 138 -1.23 16.59 -11.89
CA LEU A 138 -0.64 15.53 -11.07
C LEU A 138 -1.43 14.23 -11.19
N VAL A 139 -2.75 14.32 -11.28
CA VAL A 139 -3.61 13.14 -11.50
C VAL A 139 -3.34 12.53 -12.87
N GLU A 140 -3.07 13.36 -13.88
CA GLU A 140 -2.73 12.91 -15.24
C GLU A 140 -1.38 12.17 -15.32
N ARG A 141 -0.47 12.39 -14.36
CA ARG A 141 0.83 11.70 -14.29
C ARG A 141 0.74 10.31 -13.66
N ARG A 142 -0.32 10.01 -12.95
CA ARG A 142 -0.50 8.73 -12.26
C ARG A 142 -0.47 7.56 -13.24
N PRO A 143 0.35 6.52 -13.00
CA PRO A 143 0.46 5.39 -13.92
C PRO A 143 -0.85 4.59 -14.04
N ASP A 144 -1.66 4.49 -12.98
CA ASP A 144 -2.96 3.83 -13.01
C ASP A 144 -3.99 4.55 -13.90
N VAL A 145 -4.02 5.89 -13.86
CA VAL A 145 -4.87 6.72 -14.72
C VAL A 145 -4.41 6.61 -16.19
N ARG A 146 -3.11 6.71 -16.44
CA ARG A 146 -2.53 6.54 -17.78
C ARG A 146 -2.71 5.14 -18.34
N ALA A 147 -2.68 4.12 -17.49
CA ALA A 147 -2.99 2.74 -17.89
C ALA A 147 -4.44 2.60 -18.35
N ALA A 148 -5.39 3.21 -17.63
CA ALA A 148 -6.79 3.23 -18.02
C ALA A 148 -7.01 4.02 -19.34
N GLU A 149 -6.30 5.13 -19.55
CA GLU A 149 -6.31 5.87 -20.82
C GLU A 149 -5.79 5.01 -21.98
N ALA A 150 -4.67 4.32 -21.80
CA ALA A 150 -4.12 3.40 -22.80
C ALA A 150 -5.09 2.26 -23.13
N GLN A 151 -5.89 1.79 -22.17
CA GLN A 151 -6.97 0.82 -22.43
C GLN A 151 -8.09 1.42 -23.29
N VAL A 152 -8.43 2.69 -23.13
CA VAL A 152 -9.40 3.38 -24.03
C VAL A 152 -8.84 3.42 -25.46
N HIS A 153 -7.55 3.75 -25.62
CA HIS A 153 -6.92 3.72 -26.95
C HIS A 153 -6.91 2.32 -27.57
N ALA A 154 -6.61 1.29 -26.79
CA ALA A 154 -6.68 -0.10 -27.24
C ALA A 154 -8.07 -0.51 -27.68
N ALA A 155 -9.12 -0.17 -26.92
CA ALA A 155 -10.50 -0.45 -27.26
C ALA A 155 -10.97 0.34 -28.47
N SER A 156 -10.56 1.59 -28.65
CA SER A 156 -10.83 2.40 -29.84
C SER A 156 -10.24 1.78 -31.10
N ALA A 157 -8.95 1.36 -31.04
CA ALA A 157 -8.32 0.66 -32.15
C ALA A 157 -9.02 -0.68 -32.47
N GLN A 158 -9.54 -1.38 -31.45
CA GLN A 158 -10.30 -2.62 -31.62
C GLN A 158 -11.63 -2.40 -32.37
N VAL A 159 -12.29 -1.25 -32.18
CA VAL A 159 -13.44 -0.85 -33.03
C VAL A 159 -12.99 -0.73 -34.48
N GLY A 160 -11.83 -0.11 -34.73
CA GLY A 160 -11.25 -0.03 -36.08
C GLY A 160 -11.00 -1.42 -36.71
N VAL A 161 -10.51 -2.39 -35.92
CA VAL A 161 -10.33 -3.79 -36.36
C VAL A 161 -11.69 -4.41 -36.72
N ALA A 162 -12.74 -4.21 -35.89
CA ALA A 162 -14.06 -4.74 -36.14
C ALA A 162 -14.71 -4.14 -37.40
N VAL A 163 -14.52 -2.85 -37.65
CA VAL A 163 -14.96 -2.18 -38.86
C VAL A 163 -14.19 -2.70 -40.08
N ALA A 164 -12.86 -2.81 -39.99
CA ALA A 164 -11.99 -3.30 -41.07
C ALA A 164 -12.33 -4.74 -41.49
N SER A 165 -12.79 -5.58 -40.56
CA SER A 165 -13.19 -6.96 -40.84
C SER A 165 -14.43 -7.08 -41.73
N ARG A 166 -15.18 -5.98 -41.93
CA ARG A 166 -16.35 -5.90 -42.84
C ARG A 166 -15.97 -5.66 -44.31
N PHE A 167 -14.71 -5.32 -44.57
CA PHE A 167 -14.24 -5.10 -45.93
C PHE A 167 -13.54 -6.35 -46.48
N PRO A 168 -13.35 -6.45 -47.83
CA PRO A 168 -12.58 -7.53 -48.45
C PRO A 168 -11.17 -7.66 -47.84
N GLN A 169 -10.82 -8.90 -47.50
CA GLN A 169 -9.47 -9.23 -46.99
C GLN A 169 -8.58 -9.64 -48.16
N PHE A 170 -7.49 -8.92 -48.35
CA PHE A 170 -6.49 -9.23 -49.36
C PHE A 170 -5.34 -10.01 -48.73
N SER A 171 -4.94 -11.12 -49.34
CA SER A 171 -3.80 -11.91 -48.92
C SER A 171 -2.82 -12.09 -50.07
N LEU A 172 -1.52 -12.02 -49.79
CA LEU A 172 -0.46 -12.35 -50.70
C LEU A 172 0.46 -13.35 -50.00
N SER A 173 0.60 -14.54 -50.59
CA SER A 173 1.45 -15.60 -50.08
C SER A 173 2.53 -15.93 -51.10
N ALA A 174 3.76 -15.95 -50.64
CA ALA A 174 4.92 -16.40 -51.42
C ALA A 174 5.53 -17.64 -50.79
N GLN A 175 5.76 -18.66 -51.55
CA GLN A 175 6.34 -19.90 -51.07
C GLN A 175 7.50 -20.30 -51.99
N TYR A 176 8.62 -20.65 -51.40
CA TYR A 176 9.76 -21.25 -52.06
C TYR A 176 10.13 -22.53 -51.32
N GLY A 177 10.29 -23.63 -52.05
CA GLY A 177 10.59 -24.91 -51.41
C GLY A 177 11.25 -25.88 -52.36
N GLY A 178 11.68 -27.01 -51.84
CA GLY A 178 12.20 -28.14 -52.60
C GLY A 178 11.42 -29.39 -52.30
N SER A 179 11.24 -30.26 -53.30
CA SER A 179 10.59 -31.56 -53.13
C SER A 179 11.52 -32.66 -53.74
N ALA A 180 11.94 -33.61 -52.92
CA ALA A 180 12.80 -34.72 -53.34
C ALA A 180 12.55 -35.96 -52.50
N THR A 181 12.86 -37.14 -53.06
CA THR A 181 12.78 -38.44 -52.35
C THR A 181 13.87 -38.63 -51.28
N ALA A 182 14.95 -37.82 -51.33
CA ALA A 182 16.02 -37.82 -50.34
C ALA A 182 16.34 -36.38 -49.94
N PHE A 183 16.57 -36.12 -48.62
CA PHE A 183 16.80 -34.81 -48.03
C PHE A 183 17.95 -34.04 -48.69
N GLY A 184 19.08 -34.71 -49.01
CA GLY A 184 20.23 -34.10 -49.66
C GLY A 184 20.00 -33.65 -51.11
N ARG A 185 18.86 -34.00 -51.74
CA ARG A 185 18.49 -33.59 -53.10
C ARG A 185 17.37 -32.56 -53.14
N MET A 186 16.90 -32.11 -52.00
CA MET A 186 15.73 -31.19 -51.88
C MET A 186 15.94 -29.89 -52.62
N PHE A 187 17.13 -29.33 -52.64
CA PHE A 187 17.51 -28.08 -53.35
C PHE A 187 18.37 -28.28 -54.57
N ALA A 188 18.47 -29.52 -55.11
CA ALA A 188 19.15 -29.77 -56.36
C ALA A 188 18.37 -29.22 -57.55
N SER A 189 19.09 -28.94 -58.66
CA SER A 189 18.48 -28.41 -59.87
C SER A 189 17.33 -29.31 -60.35
N GLY A 190 16.18 -28.69 -60.59
CA GLY A 190 14.95 -29.38 -61.01
C GLY A 190 14.03 -29.83 -59.86
N ASN A 191 14.47 -29.75 -58.60
CA ASN A 191 13.66 -30.15 -57.42
C ASN A 191 13.10 -28.95 -56.64
N THR A 192 13.41 -27.73 -57.05
CA THR A 192 12.90 -26.52 -56.42
C THR A 192 11.64 -26.02 -57.13
N PHE A 193 10.73 -25.51 -56.32
CA PHE A 193 9.50 -24.85 -56.81
C PHE A 193 9.32 -23.50 -56.11
N TRP A 194 8.61 -22.62 -56.75
CA TRP A 194 8.12 -21.40 -56.14
C TRP A 194 6.63 -21.21 -56.51
N SER A 195 5.90 -20.55 -55.62
CA SER A 195 4.56 -20.10 -55.91
C SER A 195 4.30 -18.73 -55.33
N LEU A 196 3.55 -17.91 -56.04
CA LEU A 196 3.04 -16.63 -55.60
C LEU A 196 1.55 -16.64 -55.80
N THR A 197 0.80 -16.53 -54.72
CA THR A 197 -0.67 -16.59 -54.73
C THR A 197 -1.27 -15.33 -54.13
N GLY A 198 -2.08 -14.62 -54.92
CA GLY A 198 -2.93 -13.52 -54.45
C GLY A 198 -4.32 -14.02 -54.22
N GLY A 199 -4.93 -13.64 -53.08
CA GLY A 199 -6.29 -14.01 -52.73
C GLY A 199 -7.09 -12.82 -52.24
N VAL A 200 -8.38 -12.79 -52.55
CA VAL A 200 -9.37 -11.83 -52.00
C VAL A 200 -10.53 -12.66 -51.40
N ALA A 201 -10.83 -12.42 -50.12
CA ALA A 201 -11.94 -13.08 -49.42
C ALA A 201 -12.85 -12.04 -48.79
N GLN A 202 -14.15 -12.21 -48.98
CA GLN A 202 -15.17 -11.39 -48.32
C GLN A 202 -16.37 -12.26 -47.93
N SER A 203 -16.84 -12.09 -46.71
CA SER A 203 -18.08 -12.69 -46.28
C SER A 203 -19.25 -11.90 -46.88
N VAL A 204 -20.03 -12.56 -47.73
CA VAL A 204 -21.21 -11.95 -48.40
C VAL A 204 -22.49 -12.18 -47.59
N LEU A 205 -22.59 -13.32 -46.89
CA LEU A 205 -23.71 -13.71 -46.07
C LEU A 205 -23.19 -14.17 -44.69
N ASP A 206 -23.37 -13.33 -43.66
CA ASP A 206 -22.93 -13.58 -42.31
C ASP A 206 -24.06 -13.48 -41.28
N PHE A 207 -25.30 -13.32 -41.73
CA PHE A 207 -26.49 -13.14 -40.88
C PHE A 207 -26.33 -12.04 -39.82
N GLY A 208 -25.52 -11.03 -40.12
CA GLY A 208 -25.25 -9.88 -39.25
C GLY A 208 -24.15 -10.09 -38.22
N ALA A 209 -23.38 -11.18 -38.28
CA ALA A 209 -22.31 -11.48 -37.32
C ALA A 209 -21.27 -10.36 -37.26
N LEU A 210 -20.78 -9.81 -38.36
CA LEU A 210 -19.84 -8.72 -38.42
C LEU A 210 -20.37 -7.41 -37.80
N LYS A 211 -21.67 -7.12 -38.03
CA LYS A 211 -22.37 -5.98 -37.43
C LYS A 211 -22.45 -6.10 -35.92
N HIS A 212 -22.76 -7.30 -35.40
CA HIS A 212 -22.82 -7.55 -33.97
C HIS A 212 -21.42 -7.52 -33.31
N ARG A 213 -20.38 -7.98 -34.00
CA ARG A 213 -18.98 -7.82 -33.53
C ARG A 213 -18.56 -6.35 -33.41
N GLN A 214 -18.97 -5.52 -34.42
CA GLN A 214 -18.71 -4.08 -34.31
C GLN A 214 -19.41 -3.47 -33.11
N ARG A 215 -20.72 -3.77 -32.92
CA ARG A 215 -21.45 -3.27 -31.74
C ARG A 215 -20.87 -3.73 -30.40
N ALA A 216 -20.36 -4.96 -30.34
CA ALA A 216 -19.66 -5.46 -29.17
C ALA A 216 -18.36 -4.67 -28.89
N ALA A 217 -17.59 -4.36 -29.92
CA ALA A 217 -16.39 -3.52 -29.79
C ALA A 217 -16.72 -2.08 -29.38
N GLU A 218 -17.79 -1.49 -29.92
CA GLU A 218 -18.29 -0.17 -29.51
C GLU A 218 -18.73 -0.16 -28.04
N ALA A 219 -19.42 -1.19 -27.58
CA ALA A 219 -19.80 -1.33 -26.16
C ALA A 219 -18.57 -1.51 -25.25
N ALA A 220 -17.56 -2.27 -25.70
CA ALA A 220 -16.29 -2.41 -24.99
C ALA A 220 -15.52 -1.07 -24.88
N LEU A 221 -15.56 -0.24 -25.92
CA LEU A 221 -15.00 1.12 -25.87
C LEU A 221 -15.74 1.98 -24.83
N GLN A 222 -17.08 1.95 -24.82
CA GLN A 222 -17.87 2.67 -23.80
C GLN A 222 -17.52 2.20 -22.38
N GLN A 223 -17.34 0.90 -22.17
CA GLN A 223 -16.88 0.33 -20.91
C GLN A 223 -15.49 0.87 -20.52
N ALA A 224 -14.53 0.88 -21.43
CA ALA A 224 -13.19 1.39 -21.17
C ALA A 224 -13.20 2.89 -20.80
N VAL A 225 -14.03 3.70 -21.49
CA VAL A 225 -14.21 5.13 -21.15
C VAL A 225 -14.82 5.30 -19.75
N ALA A 226 -15.80 4.48 -19.37
CA ALA A 226 -16.39 4.53 -18.04
C ALA A 226 -15.35 4.13 -16.95
N GLN A 227 -14.53 3.12 -17.21
CA GLN A 227 -13.43 2.70 -16.32
C GLN A 227 -12.37 3.80 -16.16
N TYR A 228 -11.98 4.46 -17.25
CA TYR A 228 -11.07 5.61 -17.21
C TYR A 228 -11.62 6.74 -16.33
N ARG A 229 -12.88 7.12 -16.53
CA ARG A 229 -13.54 8.12 -15.68
C ARG A 229 -13.56 7.72 -14.22
N GLY A 230 -13.84 6.45 -13.92
CA GLY A 230 -13.77 5.90 -12.57
C GLY A 230 -12.37 6.01 -11.97
N ALA A 231 -11.33 5.65 -12.72
CA ALA A 231 -9.94 5.77 -12.27
C ALA A 231 -9.57 7.22 -11.94
N VAL A 232 -9.96 8.17 -12.77
CA VAL A 232 -9.73 9.62 -12.53
C VAL A 232 -10.43 10.08 -11.24
N LEU A 233 -11.70 9.70 -11.04
CA LEU A 233 -12.45 10.09 -9.83
C LEU A 233 -11.83 9.50 -8.57
N VAL A 234 -11.43 8.22 -8.59
CA VAL A 234 -10.73 7.55 -7.47
C VAL A 234 -9.38 8.22 -7.21
N ALA A 235 -8.66 8.64 -8.25
CA ALA A 235 -7.41 9.35 -8.09
C ALA A 235 -7.60 10.70 -7.38
N PHE A 236 -8.62 11.48 -7.74
CA PHE A 236 -8.97 12.71 -7.03
C PHE A 236 -9.39 12.46 -5.58
N GLN A 237 -10.19 11.43 -5.35
CA GLN A 237 -10.61 11.03 -4.01
C GLN A 237 -9.38 10.69 -3.14
N ASN A 238 -8.46 9.85 -3.62
CA ASN A 238 -7.27 9.46 -2.88
C ASN A 238 -6.42 10.68 -2.46
N VAL A 239 -6.27 11.66 -3.34
CA VAL A 239 -5.53 12.90 -3.00
C VAL A 239 -6.27 13.72 -1.96
N ALA A 240 -7.58 13.89 -2.11
CA ALA A 240 -8.40 14.66 -1.17
C ALA A 240 -8.39 13.99 0.23
N ASP A 241 -8.58 12.67 0.29
CA ASP A 241 -8.57 11.91 1.52
C ASP A 241 -7.19 12.00 2.22
N ALA A 242 -6.10 11.86 1.47
CA ALA A 242 -4.75 11.95 2.02
C ALA A 242 -4.41 13.36 2.56
N LEU A 243 -4.84 14.42 1.89
CA LEU A 243 -4.65 15.79 2.36
C LEU A 243 -5.43 16.04 3.66
N TYR A 244 -6.68 15.59 3.71
CA TYR A 244 -7.50 15.73 4.92
C TYR A 244 -6.94 14.91 6.09
N ALA A 245 -6.48 13.67 5.82
CA ALA A 245 -5.84 12.83 6.82
C ALA A 245 -4.60 13.51 7.40
N LEU A 246 -3.71 14.06 6.58
CA LEU A 246 -2.51 14.75 7.05
C LEU A 246 -2.81 15.97 7.94
N GLU A 247 -3.85 16.75 7.62
CA GLU A 247 -4.27 17.87 8.47
C GLU A 247 -4.82 17.38 9.82
N ALA A 248 -5.64 16.32 9.80
CA ALA A 248 -6.19 15.71 11.00
C ALA A 248 -5.10 15.10 11.87
N ASP A 249 -4.16 14.37 11.26
CA ASP A 249 -3.04 13.71 11.94
C ASP A 249 -2.06 14.71 12.55
N ALA A 250 -1.83 15.85 11.89
CA ALA A 250 -0.99 16.90 12.46
C ALA A 250 -1.56 17.40 13.79
N ARG A 251 -2.87 17.66 13.83
CA ARG A 251 -3.58 18.10 15.05
C ARG A 251 -3.63 17.00 16.11
N ALA A 252 -3.87 15.73 15.69
CA ALA A 252 -3.92 14.59 16.60
C ALA A 252 -2.54 14.31 17.23
N THR A 253 -1.48 14.37 16.42
CA THR A 253 -0.10 14.18 16.88
C THR A 253 0.33 15.27 17.86
N GLU A 254 -0.01 16.54 17.58
CA GLU A 254 0.25 17.66 18.50
C GLU A 254 -0.45 17.45 19.85
N ALA A 255 -1.75 17.11 19.82
CA ALA A 255 -2.53 16.87 21.04
C ALA A 255 -2.00 15.66 21.84
N ALA A 256 -1.69 14.54 21.18
CA ALA A 256 -1.16 13.35 21.83
C ALA A 256 0.23 13.59 22.43
N THR A 257 1.09 14.32 21.73
CA THR A 257 2.43 14.70 22.21
C THR A 257 2.31 15.63 23.43
N ALA A 258 1.40 16.59 23.39
CA ALA A 258 1.14 17.48 24.54
C ALA A 258 0.61 16.68 25.76
N ALA A 259 -0.27 15.71 25.53
CA ALA A 259 -0.77 14.83 26.59
C ALA A 259 0.34 13.97 27.19
N ALA A 260 1.21 13.37 26.38
CA ALA A 260 2.36 12.60 26.84
C ALA A 260 3.35 13.46 27.65
N ALA A 261 3.61 14.69 27.22
CA ALA A 261 4.44 15.64 27.93
C ALA A 261 3.82 16.08 29.28
N ALA A 262 2.49 16.26 29.33
CA ALA A 262 1.78 16.58 30.57
C ALA A 262 1.82 15.41 31.55
N ALA A 263 1.57 14.19 31.08
CA ALA A 263 1.64 12.98 31.88
C ALA A 263 3.05 12.74 32.44
N ARG A 264 4.10 12.99 31.65
CA ARG A 264 5.50 12.96 32.11
C ARG A 264 5.75 13.96 33.21
N ARG A 265 5.31 15.21 33.08
CA ARG A 265 5.44 16.22 34.15
C ARG A 265 4.71 15.79 35.40
N THR A 266 3.51 15.21 35.29
CA THR A 266 2.77 14.66 36.43
C THR A 266 3.61 13.58 37.14
N LEU A 267 4.19 12.66 36.41
CA LEU A 267 5.05 11.63 36.96
C LEU A 267 6.27 12.22 37.70
N GLU A 268 6.94 13.18 37.09
CA GLU A 268 8.09 13.86 37.72
C GLU A 268 7.73 14.57 39.03
N LEU A 269 6.58 15.27 39.04
CA LEU A 269 6.07 15.92 40.25
C LEU A 269 5.67 14.91 41.33
N THR A 270 4.97 13.84 40.96
CA THR A 270 4.55 12.78 41.88
C THR A 270 5.79 12.08 42.51
N ARG A 271 6.85 11.85 41.74
CA ARG A 271 8.12 11.33 42.27
C ARG A 271 8.78 12.26 43.30
N ARG A 272 8.78 13.58 43.06
CA ARG A 272 9.26 14.56 44.02
C ARG A 272 8.42 14.57 45.31
N GLN A 273 7.09 14.50 45.19
CA GLN A 273 6.15 14.39 46.32
C GLN A 273 6.39 13.10 47.14
N GLN A 274 6.69 11.99 46.46
CA GLN A 274 7.03 10.75 47.14
C GLN A 274 8.33 10.87 47.93
N GLN A 275 9.36 11.50 47.33
CA GLN A 275 10.65 11.76 48.00
C GLN A 275 10.47 12.65 49.24
N ALA A 276 9.49 13.59 49.21
CA ALA A 276 9.13 14.43 50.34
C ALA A 276 8.15 13.73 51.35
N GLY A 277 7.81 12.47 51.10
CA GLY A 277 6.92 11.71 51.97
C GLY A 277 5.43 12.12 51.88
N GLN A 278 5.03 12.91 50.88
CA GLN A 278 3.67 13.47 50.74
C GLN A 278 2.72 12.48 50.07
N VAL A 279 3.23 11.55 49.23
CA VAL A 279 2.44 10.54 48.52
C VAL A 279 3.09 9.17 48.62
N GLY A 280 2.27 8.12 48.58
CA GLY A 280 2.74 6.73 48.58
C GLY A 280 3.24 6.25 47.23
N GLY A 281 3.94 5.10 47.20
CA GLY A 281 4.49 4.48 45.96
C GLY A 281 3.39 4.16 44.93
N LEU A 282 2.16 3.85 45.32
CA LEU A 282 1.06 3.61 44.40
C LEU A 282 0.73 4.83 43.52
N ALA A 283 0.82 6.05 44.09
CA ALA A 283 0.57 7.25 43.29
C ALA A 283 1.64 7.42 42.17
N VAL A 284 2.90 7.05 42.43
CA VAL A 284 3.96 7.07 41.41
C VAL A 284 3.68 6.02 40.34
N LEU A 285 3.35 4.79 40.73
CA LEU A 285 3.03 3.71 39.78
C LEU A 285 1.83 4.06 38.89
N ALA A 286 0.78 4.69 39.45
CA ALA A 286 -0.35 5.18 38.68
C ALA A 286 0.06 6.29 37.69
N ALA A 287 0.94 7.21 38.09
CA ALA A 287 1.45 8.25 37.20
C ALA A 287 2.38 7.68 36.09
N GLU A 288 3.16 6.64 36.40
CA GLU A 288 3.96 5.90 35.40
C GLU A 288 3.08 5.23 34.37
N GLN A 289 2.04 4.52 34.81
CA GLN A 289 1.08 3.89 33.91
C GLN A 289 0.38 4.92 33.01
N ALA A 290 -0.08 6.03 33.55
CA ALA A 290 -0.71 7.10 32.78
C ALA A 290 0.24 7.69 31.73
N TRP A 291 1.52 7.91 32.09
CA TRP A 291 2.53 8.39 31.14
C TRP A 291 2.80 7.39 30.01
N ARG A 292 2.96 6.09 30.33
CA ARG A 292 3.17 5.04 29.33
C ARG A 292 1.99 4.93 28.37
N GLN A 293 0.75 5.01 28.89
CA GLN A 293 -0.45 5.00 28.06
C GLN A 293 -0.52 6.21 27.12
N ALA A 294 -0.19 7.41 27.62
CA ALA A 294 -0.13 8.61 26.79
C ALA A 294 1.00 8.53 25.74
N ARG A 295 2.14 7.89 26.06
CA ARG A 295 3.23 7.63 25.11
C ARG A 295 2.80 6.69 23.99
N ILE A 296 2.04 5.61 24.32
CA ILE A 296 1.48 4.69 23.30
C ILE A 296 0.60 5.48 22.31
N ALA A 297 -0.31 6.31 22.84
CA ALA A 297 -1.17 7.13 21.98
C ALA A 297 -0.36 8.09 21.08
N ALA A 298 0.67 8.73 21.60
CA ALA A 298 1.54 9.62 20.82
C ALA A 298 2.29 8.87 19.70
N VAL A 299 2.80 7.67 19.99
CA VAL A 299 3.47 6.80 19.02
C VAL A 299 2.50 6.39 17.90
N GLN A 300 1.27 6.03 18.24
CA GLN A 300 0.24 5.66 17.26
C GLN A 300 -0.10 6.82 16.33
N MET A 301 -0.32 8.02 16.88
CA MET A 301 -0.61 9.22 16.06
C MET A 301 0.58 9.62 15.17
N GLN A 302 1.79 9.50 15.67
CA GLN A 302 2.99 9.76 14.90
C GLN A 302 3.13 8.76 13.74
N ALA A 303 2.91 7.48 13.99
CA ALA A 303 2.95 6.43 12.97
C ALA A 303 1.87 6.65 11.89
N ALA A 304 0.63 6.99 12.28
CA ALA A 304 -0.44 7.34 11.36
C ALA A 304 -0.02 8.49 10.43
N ARG A 305 0.51 9.57 11.00
CA ARG A 305 1.00 10.72 10.22
C ARG A 305 2.07 10.35 9.20
N TYR A 306 3.02 9.47 9.55
CA TYR A 306 4.03 8.98 8.60
C TYR A 306 3.40 8.13 7.49
N ALA A 307 2.47 7.23 7.84
CA ALA A 307 1.79 6.36 6.88
C ALA A 307 0.94 7.18 5.89
N ASP A 308 0.19 8.17 6.37
CA ASP A 308 -0.64 9.03 5.52
C ASP A 308 0.20 9.99 4.66
N THR A 309 1.41 10.37 5.13
CA THR A 309 2.38 11.06 4.29
C THR A 309 2.83 10.18 3.12
N ALA A 310 3.14 8.90 3.37
CA ALA A 310 3.50 7.96 2.31
C ALA A 310 2.32 7.72 1.34
N ALA A 311 1.09 7.64 1.85
CA ALA A 311 -0.12 7.53 1.05
C ALA A 311 -0.34 8.74 0.15
N LEU A 312 -0.06 9.97 0.62
CA LEU A 312 -0.12 11.17 -0.21
C LEU A 312 0.88 11.11 -1.37
N TYR A 313 2.14 10.72 -1.12
CA TYR A 313 3.12 10.58 -2.19
C TYR A 313 2.65 9.57 -3.25
N LEU A 314 2.08 8.44 -2.84
CA LEU A 314 1.48 7.47 -3.77
C LEU A 314 0.31 8.10 -4.54
N ALA A 315 -0.57 8.84 -3.86
CA ALA A 315 -1.72 9.49 -4.48
C ALA A 315 -1.33 10.56 -5.51
N LEU A 316 -0.17 11.19 -5.34
CA LEU A 316 0.38 12.18 -6.27
C LEU A 316 1.15 11.58 -7.46
N GLY A 317 1.24 10.23 -7.54
CA GLY A 317 1.90 9.54 -8.66
C GLY A 317 3.33 9.09 -8.37
N GLY A 318 3.76 9.15 -7.11
CA GLY A 318 4.89 8.38 -6.56
C GLY A 318 6.25 8.61 -7.21
N ASP A 319 6.62 9.83 -7.57
CA ASP A 319 7.99 10.09 -8.00
C ASP A 319 8.91 10.21 -6.78
N TRP A 320 9.31 9.04 -6.24
CA TRP A 320 10.24 8.93 -5.12
C TRP A 320 11.68 9.31 -5.49
N SER A 321 11.97 9.44 -6.81
CA SER A 321 13.31 9.67 -7.32
C SER A 321 13.73 11.15 -7.29
N ASP A 322 12.79 12.07 -7.28
CA ASP A 322 13.07 13.53 -7.31
C ASP A 322 13.23 14.16 -5.91
N ALA A 323 13.13 13.37 -4.84
CA ALA A 323 13.36 13.85 -3.47
C ALA A 323 14.86 14.05 -3.10
N THR A 324 15.78 13.76 -4.01
CA THR A 324 17.18 14.18 -3.85
C THR A 324 17.33 15.61 -4.33
N PRO A 325 17.63 16.57 -3.46
CA PRO A 325 17.99 17.91 -3.91
C PRO A 325 19.21 17.79 -4.83
N LYS A 326 19.06 18.20 -6.10
CA LYS A 326 20.22 18.38 -6.99
C LYS A 326 21.17 19.37 -6.31
N PRO A 327 22.47 19.06 -6.27
CA PRO A 327 23.48 19.89 -5.60
C PRO A 327 23.60 21.28 -6.21
#